data_a5a002a4b20bcced468abd8091298de0
#
_entry.id   a5a002a4b20bcced468abd8091298de0
#
_cell.length_a   1.000
_cell.length_b   1.000
_cell.length_c   1.000
_cell.angle_alpha   90.00
_cell.angle_beta   90.00
_cell.angle_gamma   90.00
#
_symmetry.space_group_name_H-M   'P 1'
#
loop_
_entity.id
_entity.type
_entity.pdbx_description
1 polymer ?
#
loop_
_entity_poly.entity_id
_entity_poly.type
_entity_poly.pdbx_seq_one_letter_code
_entity_poly.pdbx_strand_id
1 'polypeptide(L)'
;GRGENIKVIEDISKNISTPIQIAGGLRSEEKISQVLDFASRAVIGTIAMQLKESEQENILNDFIKSFGNERIVISIDHIDGKIVTHGWQNNTGVDLYEATNEFVKYGFSEFLTTNVSKDGTLQGPDLESLKKICQINNCNVIASGGISKIEDVSEVKKINPFGVILGKALYEGLVSIEEAKKIDAN
;
A
#
# COMPACT_ATOMS: atom_id res chain seq x y z
N GLY A 1 -5.49 -0.58 -14.19
CA GLY A 1 -4.57 -1.54 -14.72
C GLY A 1 -5.25 -2.69 -15.42
N ARG A 2 -4.91 -2.92 -16.69
CA ARG A 2 -5.48 -4.02 -17.48
C ARG A 2 -4.60 -5.28 -17.47
N GLY A 3 -3.53 -5.33 -16.67
CA GLY A 3 -2.61 -6.47 -16.60
C GLY A 3 -1.69 -6.62 -17.83
N GLU A 4 -1.67 -5.65 -18.72
CA GLU A 4 -0.91 -5.70 -19.98
C GLU A 4 0.60 -5.57 -19.77
N ASN A 5 1.05 -5.10 -18.60
CA ASN A 5 2.46 -4.81 -18.31
C ASN A 5 3.18 -5.90 -17.50
N ILE A 6 2.56 -7.05 -17.24
CA ILE A 6 3.15 -8.10 -16.38
C ILE A 6 4.51 -8.55 -16.93
N LYS A 7 4.63 -8.81 -18.24
CA LYS A 7 5.88 -9.23 -18.86
C LYS A 7 6.99 -8.18 -18.72
N VAL A 8 6.66 -6.91 -18.90
CA VAL A 8 7.63 -5.81 -18.74
C VAL A 8 8.13 -5.74 -17.29
N ILE A 9 7.23 -5.90 -16.33
CA ILE A 9 7.59 -5.87 -14.90
C ILE A 9 8.42 -7.11 -14.53
N GLU A 10 8.09 -8.28 -15.07
CA GLU A 10 8.87 -9.50 -14.92
C GLU A 10 10.29 -9.34 -15.49
N ASP A 11 10.41 -8.74 -16.68
CA ASP A 11 11.73 -8.47 -17.28
C ASP A 11 12.55 -7.46 -16.45
N ILE A 12 11.91 -6.45 -15.89
CA ILE A 12 12.56 -5.52 -14.95
C ILE A 12 13.04 -6.29 -13.71
N SER A 13 12.21 -7.15 -13.12
CA SER A 13 12.56 -7.90 -11.91
C SER A 13 13.79 -8.77 -12.07
N LYS A 14 14.00 -9.35 -13.27
CA LYS A 14 15.18 -10.17 -13.59
C LYS A 14 16.48 -9.36 -13.68
N ASN A 15 16.39 -8.05 -13.88
CA ASN A 15 17.54 -7.17 -14.11
C ASN A 15 17.88 -6.26 -12.91
N ILE A 16 17.15 -6.38 -11.80
CA ILE A 16 17.41 -5.60 -10.58
C ILE A 16 17.52 -6.53 -9.37
N SER A 17 18.30 -6.13 -8.37
CA SER A 17 18.42 -6.83 -7.09
C SER A 17 17.45 -6.31 -6.03
N THR A 18 16.84 -5.14 -6.27
CA THR A 18 15.90 -4.52 -5.32
C THR A 18 14.59 -5.29 -5.32
N PRO A 19 14.08 -5.70 -4.14
CA PRO A 19 12.76 -6.31 -4.03
C PRO A 19 11.67 -5.39 -4.59
N ILE A 20 10.73 -5.95 -5.34
CA ILE A 20 9.60 -5.19 -5.91
C ILE A 20 8.28 -5.64 -5.31
N GLN A 21 7.38 -4.69 -5.14
CA GLN A 21 5.96 -4.98 -4.90
C GLN A 21 5.12 -4.45 -6.05
N ILE A 22 4.10 -5.21 -6.42
CA ILE A 22 3.28 -4.93 -7.60
C ILE A 22 1.86 -4.64 -7.18
N ALA A 23 1.34 -3.52 -7.67
CA ALA A 23 -0.03 -3.07 -7.48
C ALA A 23 -0.74 -2.91 -8.83
N GLY A 24 -2.06 -3.05 -8.81
CA GLY A 24 -2.94 -2.72 -9.93
C GLY A 24 -3.39 -3.93 -10.74
N GLY A 25 -4.71 -4.10 -10.83
CA GLY A 25 -5.36 -5.13 -11.65
C GLY A 25 -5.29 -6.56 -11.10
N LEU A 26 -4.79 -6.78 -9.89
CA LEU A 26 -4.75 -8.09 -9.23
C LEU A 26 -6.14 -8.42 -8.67
N ARG A 27 -6.94 -9.13 -9.47
CA ARG A 27 -8.36 -9.41 -9.19
C ARG A 27 -8.69 -10.90 -9.10
N SER A 28 -7.71 -11.77 -9.14
CA SER A 28 -7.87 -13.21 -8.97
C SER A 28 -6.65 -13.81 -8.31
N GLU A 29 -6.83 -14.95 -7.66
CA GLU A 29 -5.76 -15.72 -7.03
C GLU A 29 -4.66 -16.10 -8.03
N GLU A 30 -5.04 -16.48 -9.26
CA GLU A 30 -4.10 -16.82 -10.33
C GLU A 30 -3.16 -15.65 -10.67
N LYS A 31 -3.72 -14.40 -10.77
CA LYS A 31 -2.91 -13.23 -11.05
C LYS A 31 -2.00 -12.85 -9.89
N ILE A 32 -2.48 -13.03 -8.67
CA ILE A 32 -1.68 -12.82 -7.46
C ILE A 32 -0.53 -13.82 -7.44
N SER A 33 -0.80 -15.11 -7.66
CA SER A 33 0.20 -16.16 -7.75
C SER A 33 1.24 -15.85 -8.83
N GLN A 34 0.81 -15.55 -10.04
CA GLN A 34 1.68 -15.20 -11.17
C GLN A 34 2.63 -14.04 -10.85
N VAL A 35 2.13 -13.01 -10.18
CA VAL A 35 2.95 -11.85 -9.78
C VAL A 35 3.95 -12.26 -8.70
N LEU A 36 3.55 -13.09 -7.75
CA LEU A 36 4.39 -13.53 -6.66
C LEU A 36 5.50 -14.52 -7.09
N ASP A 37 5.48 -15.04 -8.32
CA ASP A 37 6.59 -15.82 -8.87
C ASP A 37 7.86 -14.98 -9.08
N PHE A 38 7.74 -13.68 -9.28
CA PHE A 38 8.87 -12.78 -9.53
C PHE A 38 8.88 -11.49 -8.70
N ALA A 39 7.81 -11.19 -7.98
CA ALA A 39 7.73 -10.06 -7.06
C ALA A 39 7.78 -10.53 -5.60
N SER A 40 8.33 -9.69 -4.75
CA SER A 40 8.37 -9.96 -3.31
C SER A 40 6.99 -9.84 -2.67
N ARG A 41 6.15 -8.90 -3.14
CA ARG A 41 4.82 -8.61 -2.60
C ARG A 41 3.81 -8.29 -3.69
N ALA A 42 2.56 -8.69 -3.47
CA ALA A 42 1.40 -8.32 -4.25
C ALA A 42 0.52 -7.35 -3.46
N VAL A 43 0.16 -6.21 -4.04
CA VAL A 43 -0.71 -5.21 -3.42
C VAL A 43 -2.13 -5.38 -3.96
N ILE A 44 -3.06 -5.69 -3.07
CA ILE A 44 -4.48 -5.89 -3.39
C ILE A 44 -5.34 -4.87 -2.64
N GLY A 45 -6.27 -4.25 -3.32
CA GLY A 45 -7.18 -3.26 -2.74
C GLY A 45 -8.64 -3.64 -2.98
N THR A 46 -9.19 -3.28 -4.14
CA THR A 46 -10.60 -3.51 -4.47
C THR A 46 -11.07 -4.95 -4.24
N ILE A 47 -10.26 -5.95 -4.61
CA ILE A 47 -10.61 -7.36 -4.40
C ILE A 47 -10.73 -7.70 -2.90
N ALA A 48 -9.82 -7.19 -2.07
CA ALA A 48 -9.85 -7.44 -0.64
C ALA A 48 -11.13 -6.87 0.00
N MET A 49 -11.51 -5.65 -0.38
CA MET A 49 -12.76 -5.02 0.09
C MET A 49 -14.00 -5.78 -0.40
N GLN A 50 -14.03 -6.20 -1.66
CA GLN A 50 -15.15 -6.98 -2.22
C GLN A 50 -15.32 -8.33 -1.54
N LEU A 51 -14.24 -9.05 -1.26
CA LEU A 51 -14.30 -10.34 -0.57
C LEU A 51 -14.80 -10.18 0.87
N LYS A 52 -14.40 -9.11 1.55
CA LYS A 52 -14.92 -8.76 2.86
C LYS A 52 -16.41 -8.44 2.83
N GLU A 53 -16.86 -7.58 1.91
CA GLU A 53 -18.26 -7.18 1.76
C GLU A 53 -19.19 -8.34 1.38
N SER A 54 -18.68 -9.35 0.66
CA SER A 54 -19.43 -10.52 0.22
C SER A 54 -19.48 -11.67 1.24
N GLU A 55 -18.97 -11.46 2.46
CA GLU A 55 -18.85 -12.50 3.50
C GLU A 55 -18.01 -13.72 3.05
N GLN A 56 -17.16 -13.55 2.06
CA GLN A 56 -16.23 -14.57 1.57
C GLN A 56 -14.89 -14.53 2.31
N GLU A 57 -14.94 -14.40 3.62
CA GLU A 57 -13.77 -14.30 4.50
C GLU A 57 -12.84 -15.52 4.40
N ASN A 58 -13.37 -16.68 4.06
CA ASN A 58 -12.58 -17.88 3.85
C ASN A 58 -11.51 -17.67 2.75
N ILE A 59 -11.82 -16.91 1.69
CA ILE A 59 -10.89 -16.64 0.60
C ILE A 59 -9.75 -15.73 1.08
N LEU A 60 -10.03 -14.75 1.94
CA LEU A 60 -9.00 -13.89 2.54
C LEU A 60 -8.04 -14.73 3.41
N ASN A 61 -8.57 -15.64 4.21
CA ASN A 61 -7.77 -16.57 4.99
C ASN A 61 -6.94 -17.51 4.11
N ASP A 62 -7.50 -17.96 2.99
CA ASP A 62 -6.81 -18.84 2.05
C ASP A 62 -5.67 -18.09 1.33
N PHE A 63 -5.80 -16.79 1.06
CA PHE A 63 -4.68 -15.98 0.55
C PHE A 63 -3.50 -15.96 1.51
N ILE A 64 -3.75 -15.80 2.81
CA ILE A 64 -2.69 -15.84 3.82
C ILE A 64 -2.03 -17.22 3.89
N LYS A 65 -2.82 -18.29 3.85
CA LYS A 65 -2.29 -19.67 3.88
C LYS A 65 -1.47 -19.98 2.63
N SER A 66 -1.94 -19.54 1.44
CA SER A 66 -1.32 -19.85 0.15
C SER A 66 -0.05 -19.03 -0.10
N PHE A 67 -0.05 -17.74 0.29
CA PHE A 67 1.00 -16.81 -0.08
C PHE A 67 1.84 -16.29 1.09
N GLY A 68 1.35 -16.40 2.31
CA GLY A 68 1.94 -15.79 3.51
C GLY A 68 1.49 -14.34 3.71
N ASN A 69 1.29 -13.94 4.96
CA ASN A 69 0.81 -12.60 5.33
C ASN A 69 1.80 -11.47 4.98
N GLU A 70 3.10 -11.77 4.92
CA GLU A 70 4.15 -10.80 4.57
C GLU A 70 4.21 -10.49 3.07
N ARG A 71 3.61 -11.33 2.23
CA ARG A 71 3.65 -11.20 0.77
C ARG A 71 2.40 -10.55 0.18
N ILE A 72 1.33 -10.42 0.97
CA ILE A 72 0.10 -9.74 0.56
C ILE A 72 0.00 -8.41 1.29
N VAL A 73 0.00 -7.32 0.53
CA VAL A 73 -0.19 -5.96 1.05
C VAL A 73 -1.62 -5.52 0.76
N ILE A 74 -2.36 -5.14 1.78
CA ILE A 74 -3.71 -4.58 1.62
C ILE A 74 -3.60 -3.08 1.32
N SER A 75 -4.03 -2.65 0.13
CA SER A 75 -4.16 -1.23 -0.21
C SER A 75 -5.44 -0.66 0.37
N ILE A 76 -5.30 0.32 1.23
CA ILE A 76 -6.40 1.03 1.89
C ILE A 76 -6.31 2.51 1.51
N ASP A 77 -6.79 2.83 0.32
CA ASP A 77 -6.84 4.20 -0.17
C ASP A 77 -8.07 4.90 0.41
N HIS A 78 -7.94 6.15 0.82
CA HIS A 78 -9.01 6.87 1.49
C HIS A 78 -9.10 8.35 1.06
N ILE A 79 -10.29 8.93 1.24
CA ILE A 79 -10.56 10.36 1.23
C ILE A 79 -11.20 10.70 2.57
N ASP A 80 -10.63 11.64 3.31
CA ASP A 80 -11.12 12.10 4.62
C ASP A 80 -11.42 10.93 5.59
N GLY A 81 -10.53 9.93 5.61
CA GLY A 81 -10.67 8.76 6.48
C GLY A 81 -11.73 7.74 6.03
N LYS A 82 -12.31 7.87 4.85
CA LYS A 82 -13.25 6.91 4.27
C LYS A 82 -12.63 6.17 3.09
N ILE A 83 -12.72 4.84 3.11
CA ILE A 83 -12.13 3.96 2.09
C ILE A 83 -12.73 4.24 0.72
N VAL A 84 -11.86 4.33 -0.29
CA VAL A 84 -12.23 4.40 -1.70
C VAL A 84 -11.69 3.19 -2.47
N THR A 85 -12.45 2.75 -3.46
CA THR A 85 -12.14 1.57 -4.30
C THR A 85 -12.33 1.86 -5.78
N HIS A 86 -12.07 0.85 -6.64
CA HIS A 86 -12.25 0.95 -8.10
C HIS A 86 -11.46 2.10 -8.74
N GLY A 87 -10.20 2.29 -8.32
CA GLY A 87 -9.40 3.41 -8.81
C GLY A 87 -9.95 4.76 -8.34
N TRP A 88 -10.36 4.79 -7.05
CA TRP A 88 -10.84 5.97 -6.32
C TRP A 88 -12.21 6.51 -6.77
N GLN A 89 -12.95 5.73 -7.55
CA GLN A 89 -14.26 6.14 -8.09
C GLN A 89 -15.43 5.84 -7.15
N ASN A 90 -15.26 4.91 -6.23
CA ASN A 90 -16.30 4.49 -5.31
C ASN A 90 -15.89 4.75 -3.86
N ASN A 91 -16.66 5.60 -3.16
CA ASN A 91 -16.52 5.79 -1.71
C ASN A 91 -17.40 4.75 -1.00
N THR A 92 -16.79 3.89 -0.22
CA THR A 92 -17.49 2.80 0.47
C THR A 92 -18.20 3.25 1.75
N GLY A 93 -17.89 4.44 2.27
CA GLY A 93 -18.35 4.91 3.57
C GLY A 93 -17.68 4.22 4.77
N VAL A 94 -16.88 3.18 4.53
CA VAL A 94 -16.17 2.44 5.59
C VAL A 94 -15.04 3.28 6.14
N ASP A 95 -14.88 3.29 7.45
CA ASP A 95 -13.81 4.02 8.13
C ASP A 95 -12.46 3.33 7.94
N LEU A 96 -11.40 4.12 7.70
CA LEU A 96 -10.03 3.65 7.48
C LEU A 96 -9.52 2.81 8.65
N TYR A 97 -9.69 3.29 9.89
CA TYR A 97 -9.21 2.61 11.08
C TYR A 97 -9.97 1.30 11.33
N GLU A 98 -11.29 1.33 11.17
CA GLU A 98 -12.15 0.14 11.31
C GLU A 98 -11.77 -0.93 10.28
N ALA A 99 -11.65 -0.55 9.00
CA ALA A 99 -11.25 -1.49 7.95
C ALA A 99 -9.87 -2.10 8.20
N THR A 100 -8.89 -1.28 8.61
CA THR A 100 -7.54 -1.78 8.91
C THR A 100 -7.58 -2.80 10.04
N ASN A 101 -8.28 -2.50 11.14
CA ASN A 101 -8.42 -3.44 12.27
C ASN A 101 -9.08 -4.76 11.87
N GLU A 102 -10.06 -4.73 10.97
CA GLU A 102 -10.71 -5.94 10.49
C GLU A 102 -9.75 -6.80 9.66
N PHE A 103 -8.99 -6.23 8.75
CA PHE A 103 -7.98 -6.98 8.01
C PHE A 103 -6.87 -7.55 8.91
N VAL A 104 -6.48 -6.83 9.96
CA VAL A 104 -5.56 -7.36 10.98
C VAL A 104 -6.17 -8.57 11.70
N LYS A 105 -7.47 -8.57 12.01
CA LYS A 105 -8.15 -9.74 12.60
C LYS A 105 -8.17 -10.96 11.67
N TYR A 106 -8.21 -10.77 10.34
CA TYR A 106 -8.04 -11.85 9.36
C TYR A 106 -6.60 -12.36 9.26
N GLY A 107 -5.63 -11.68 9.90
CA GLY A 107 -4.23 -12.07 9.94
C GLY A 107 -3.33 -11.34 8.95
N PHE A 108 -3.85 -10.33 8.22
CA PHE A 108 -2.99 -9.46 7.40
C PHE A 108 -2.17 -8.52 8.29
N SER A 109 -0.90 -8.33 7.91
CA SER A 109 0.02 -7.45 8.64
C SER A 109 0.57 -6.30 7.79
N GLU A 110 0.49 -6.40 6.47
CA GLU A 110 1.10 -5.43 5.55
C GLU A 110 0.04 -4.54 4.91
N PHE A 111 0.18 -3.23 5.07
CA PHE A 111 -0.81 -2.26 4.58
C PHE A 111 -0.12 -1.14 3.79
N LEU A 112 -0.71 -0.77 2.66
CA LEU A 112 -0.39 0.44 1.92
C LEU A 112 -1.56 1.41 2.07
N THR A 113 -1.32 2.60 2.60
CA THR A 113 -2.34 3.64 2.72
C THR A 113 -2.00 4.86 1.87
N THR A 114 -2.99 5.31 1.09
CA THR A 114 -2.88 6.52 0.28
C THR A 114 -4.02 7.47 0.63
N ASN A 115 -3.71 8.69 1.10
CA ASN A 115 -4.72 9.74 1.09
C ASN A 115 -4.84 10.29 -0.34
N VAL A 116 -5.94 9.96 -1.02
CA VAL A 116 -6.17 10.30 -2.43
C VAL A 116 -6.26 11.82 -2.64
N SER A 117 -6.79 12.56 -1.66
CA SER A 117 -6.86 14.03 -1.72
C SER A 117 -5.48 14.69 -1.64
N LYS A 118 -4.46 13.97 -1.18
CA LYS A 118 -3.07 14.43 -1.08
C LYS A 118 -2.18 13.89 -2.19
N ASP A 119 -2.56 12.76 -2.81
CA ASP A 119 -1.72 12.11 -3.81
C ASP A 119 -1.46 13.00 -5.02
N GLY A 120 -0.19 13.11 -5.40
CA GLY A 120 0.27 13.95 -6.51
C GLY A 120 0.13 15.47 -6.32
N THR A 121 -0.41 15.95 -5.18
CA THR A 121 -0.65 17.39 -4.95
C THR A 121 0.57 18.15 -4.45
N LEU A 122 1.57 17.46 -3.88
CA LEU A 122 2.73 18.07 -3.21
C LEU A 122 2.34 19.01 -2.04
N GLN A 123 1.25 18.70 -1.32
CA GLN A 123 0.75 19.52 -0.22
C GLN A 123 1.07 18.95 1.17
N GLY A 124 1.99 18.01 1.24
CA GLY A 124 2.35 17.28 2.44
C GLY A 124 1.47 16.06 2.70
N PRO A 125 2.00 15.06 3.46
CA PRO A 125 1.31 13.82 3.79
C PRO A 125 0.17 14.02 4.79
N ASP A 126 -0.72 13.03 4.89
CA ASP A 126 -1.76 12.97 5.92
C ASP A 126 -1.22 12.32 7.20
N LEU A 127 -0.56 13.14 8.03
CA LEU A 127 0.06 12.66 9.27
C LEU A 127 -0.98 12.20 10.31
N GLU A 128 -2.19 12.78 10.30
CA GLU A 128 -3.22 12.43 11.27
C GLU A 128 -3.76 11.02 11.06
N SER A 129 -4.20 10.71 9.85
CA SER A 129 -4.67 9.36 9.51
C SER A 129 -3.56 8.32 9.67
N LEU A 130 -2.35 8.65 9.20
CA LEU A 130 -1.18 7.78 9.33
C LEU A 130 -0.88 7.44 10.80
N LYS A 131 -0.87 8.44 11.68
CA LYS A 131 -0.64 8.23 13.11
C LYS A 131 -1.67 7.30 13.74
N LYS A 132 -2.94 7.43 13.35
CA LYS A 132 -4.02 6.57 13.87
C LYS A 132 -3.82 5.10 13.50
N ILE A 133 -3.51 4.82 12.22
CA ILE A 133 -3.37 3.43 11.76
C ILE A 133 -2.05 2.79 12.20
N CYS A 134 -0.96 3.56 12.32
CA CYS A 134 0.33 3.05 12.84
C CYS A 134 0.27 2.65 14.33
N GLN A 135 -0.78 3.03 15.05
CA GLN A 135 -1.00 2.60 16.44
C GLN A 135 -1.70 1.23 16.54
N ILE A 136 -2.16 0.67 15.44
CA ILE A 136 -2.77 -0.66 15.41
C ILE A 136 -1.67 -1.72 15.57
N ASN A 137 -1.83 -2.61 16.51
CA ASN A 137 -0.88 -3.70 16.74
C ASN A 137 -0.85 -4.67 15.53
N ASN A 138 0.33 -5.18 15.21
CA ASN A 138 0.56 -6.08 14.06
C ASN A 138 0.17 -5.46 12.70
N CYS A 139 0.38 -4.17 12.56
CA CYS A 139 0.05 -3.41 11.37
C CYS A 139 1.31 -2.67 10.87
N ASN A 140 1.91 -3.19 9.81
CA ASN A 140 3.04 -2.59 9.11
C ASN A 140 2.51 -1.68 8.01
N VAL A 141 2.59 -0.38 8.21
CA VAL A 141 2.00 0.63 7.32
C VAL A 141 3.04 1.21 6.38
N ILE A 142 2.78 1.14 5.08
CA ILE A 142 3.50 1.89 4.04
C ILE A 142 2.69 3.14 3.73
N ALA A 143 3.26 4.31 4.02
CA ALA A 143 2.62 5.60 3.76
C ALA A 143 2.78 6.02 2.31
N SER A 144 1.71 6.51 1.69
CA SER A 144 1.73 7.03 0.32
C SER A 144 0.88 8.29 0.18
N GLY A 145 1.29 9.14 -0.78
CA GLY A 145 0.60 10.38 -1.12
C GLY A 145 1.09 11.61 -0.35
N GLY A 146 1.19 12.73 -1.07
CA GLY A 146 1.43 14.05 -0.51
C GLY A 146 2.88 14.46 -0.25
N ILE A 147 3.84 13.54 -0.15
CA ILE A 147 5.26 13.89 0.07
C ILE A 147 5.71 14.90 -0.99
N SER A 148 6.21 16.03 -0.54
CA SER A 148 6.61 17.16 -1.39
C SER A 148 8.05 17.61 -1.19
N LYS A 149 8.60 17.40 0.00
CA LYS A 149 9.93 17.84 0.41
C LYS A 149 10.52 16.89 1.44
N ILE A 150 11.82 17.02 1.71
CA ILE A 150 12.54 16.12 2.60
C ILE A 150 12.05 16.20 4.05
N GLU A 151 11.57 17.37 4.49
CA GLU A 151 11.00 17.55 5.82
C GLU A 151 9.74 16.69 6.02
N ASP A 152 8.95 16.47 4.95
CA ASP A 152 7.77 15.59 5.02
C ASP A 152 8.18 14.15 5.33
N VAL A 153 9.30 13.68 4.77
CA VAL A 153 9.86 12.34 5.09
C VAL A 153 10.25 12.28 6.57
N SER A 154 10.85 13.37 7.10
CA SER A 154 11.22 13.47 8.51
C SER A 154 9.98 13.45 9.43
N GLU A 155 8.90 14.12 9.06
CA GLU A 155 7.65 14.10 9.84
C GLU A 155 6.98 12.71 9.80
N VAL A 156 6.97 12.05 8.65
CA VAL A 156 6.48 10.67 8.51
C VAL A 156 7.33 9.72 9.36
N LYS A 157 8.66 9.86 9.36
CA LYS A 157 9.57 9.03 10.19
C LYS A 157 9.23 9.11 11.68
N LYS A 158 8.83 10.27 12.20
CA LYS A 158 8.44 10.43 13.62
C LYS A 158 7.21 9.58 14.01
N ILE A 159 6.37 9.24 13.05
CA ILE A 159 5.22 8.34 13.25
C ILE A 159 5.65 6.87 13.23
N ASN A 160 6.84 6.61 12.67
CA ASN A 160 7.45 5.28 12.56
C ASN A 160 6.60 4.27 11.75
N PRO A 161 6.13 4.60 10.54
CA PRO A 161 5.54 3.62 9.65
C PRO A 161 6.60 2.60 9.20
N PHE A 162 6.17 1.49 8.65
CA PHE A 162 7.06 0.48 8.06
C PHE A 162 7.84 1.00 6.85
N GLY A 163 7.25 1.92 6.08
CA GLY A 163 7.88 2.53 4.92
C GLY A 163 7.12 3.71 4.35
N VAL A 164 7.70 4.36 3.34
CA VAL A 164 7.10 5.48 2.62
C VAL A 164 7.31 5.33 1.11
N ILE A 165 6.30 5.70 0.33
CA ILE A 165 6.42 5.78 -1.13
C ILE A 165 6.72 7.22 -1.53
N LEU A 166 7.84 7.40 -2.23
CA LEU A 166 8.21 8.64 -2.89
C LEU A 166 7.79 8.54 -4.36
N GLY A 167 6.71 9.23 -4.71
CA GLY A 167 6.17 9.27 -6.07
C GLY A 167 6.62 10.53 -6.81
N LYS A 168 5.69 11.47 -7.00
CA LYS A 168 5.88 12.68 -7.78
C LYS A 168 7.08 13.51 -7.33
N ALA A 169 7.31 13.68 -6.04
CA ALA A 169 8.45 14.43 -5.51
C ALA A 169 9.81 13.88 -5.96
N LEU A 170 9.94 12.55 -6.09
CA LEU A 170 11.13 11.90 -6.61
C LEU A 170 11.32 12.20 -8.11
N TYR A 171 10.25 12.05 -8.91
CA TYR A 171 10.31 12.28 -10.36
C TYR A 171 10.55 13.76 -10.71
N GLU A 172 10.11 14.69 -9.88
CA GLU A 172 10.35 16.12 -10.04
C GLU A 172 11.69 16.61 -9.43
N GLY A 173 12.46 15.67 -8.81
CA GLY A 173 13.75 15.99 -8.21
C GLY A 173 13.66 16.84 -6.94
N LEU A 174 12.50 16.88 -6.28
CA LEU A 174 12.29 17.63 -5.04
C LEU A 174 12.82 16.88 -3.81
N VAL A 175 12.90 15.56 -3.89
CA VAL A 175 13.45 14.66 -2.87
C VAL A 175 14.28 13.60 -3.56
N SER A 176 15.48 13.32 -3.07
CA SER A 176 16.29 12.20 -3.54
C SER A 176 16.16 10.98 -2.63
N ILE A 177 16.42 9.79 -3.19
CA ILE A 177 16.44 8.54 -2.41
C ILE A 177 17.57 8.57 -1.38
N GLU A 178 18.72 9.16 -1.72
CA GLU A 178 19.88 9.29 -0.84
C GLU A 178 19.59 10.15 0.39
N GLU A 179 18.86 11.26 0.23
CA GLU A 179 18.41 12.09 1.34
C GLU A 179 17.40 11.36 2.23
N ALA A 180 16.41 10.70 1.62
CA ALA A 180 15.43 9.93 2.35
C ALA A 180 16.07 8.79 3.17
N LYS A 181 17.04 8.06 2.60
CA LYS A 181 17.78 7.01 3.31
C LYS A 181 18.59 7.54 4.48
N LYS A 182 19.13 8.76 4.42
CA LYS A 182 19.85 9.38 5.57
C LYS A 182 18.91 9.65 6.74
N ILE A 183 17.64 10.00 6.47
CA ILE A 183 16.64 10.18 7.51
C ILE A 183 16.29 8.84 8.15
N ASP A 184 16.21 7.78 7.38
CA ASP A 184 15.87 6.44 7.89
C ASP A 184 16.99 5.84 8.75
N ALA A 185 18.25 6.16 8.44
CA ALA A 185 19.42 5.65 9.16
C ALA A 185 19.67 6.32 10.53
N ASN A 186 19.03 7.47 10.80
CA ASN A 186 19.11 8.21 12.06
C ASN A 186 17.88 7.96 12.94
#